data_29d9cedd1ef07ad2db19ce370a062eb8
#
_entry.id   29d9cedd1ef07ad2db19ce370a062eb8
#
_cell.length_a   1.000
_cell.length_b   1.000
_cell.length_c   1.000
_cell.angle_alpha   90.00
_cell.angle_beta   90.00
_cell.angle_gamma   90.00
#
_symmetry.space_group_name_H-M   'P 1'
#
loop_
_entity.id
_entity.type
_entity.pdbx_description
1 polymer ?
#
loop_
_entity_poly.entity_id
_entity_poly.type
_entity_poly.pdbx_seq_one_letter_code
_entity_poly.pdbx_strand_id
1 'polypeptide(L)'
;MITGLGATEIVEDWVKGVYFLPNILKTAIVVIHQLPENEDTLWLRVLGKGGTQKRAVEELTELPKNNPFRENLLEILADWRKNLELRDNLSREEEEVIMNLSPAYLQQIEDWKQEGKQEGKLEAELYFITSLLEGRFGSLDAELSGLVEKIANIPISERAQLLLSLGNLSREELLQRLSSKES
;
A
#
# COMPACT_ATOMS: atom_id res chain seq x y z
N MET A 1 29.19 21.36 17.41
CA MET A 1 28.10 21.37 18.44
C MET A 1 27.97 20.01 19.11
N ILE A 2 27.89 18.89 18.37
CA ILE A 2 27.71 17.51 18.91
C ILE A 2 28.90 17.12 19.83
N THR A 3 30.14 17.38 19.38
CA THR A 3 31.35 17.15 20.18
C THR A 3 31.39 17.92 21.49
N GLY A 4 30.78 19.11 21.56
CA GLY A 4 30.66 19.89 22.79
C GLY A 4 29.75 19.29 23.86
N LEU A 5 28.90 18.31 23.48
CA LEU A 5 28.04 17.54 24.36
C LEU A 5 28.70 16.24 24.86
N GLY A 6 29.97 16.01 24.51
CA GLY A 6 30.67 14.76 24.82
C GLY A 6 30.12 13.54 24.08
N ALA A 7 29.42 13.77 22.97
CA ALA A 7 28.89 12.69 22.16
C ALA A 7 29.99 12.07 21.27
N THR A 8 30.02 10.75 21.22
CA THR A 8 30.99 9.95 20.43
C THR A 8 30.29 9.06 19.42
N GLU A 9 30.88 8.91 18.24
CA GLU A 9 30.41 7.98 17.22
C GLU A 9 31.05 6.60 17.45
N ILE A 10 30.27 5.55 17.48
CA ILE A 10 30.73 4.16 17.66
C ILE A 10 30.60 3.45 16.30
N VAL A 11 31.58 3.62 15.44
CA VAL A 11 31.54 3.16 14.03
C VAL A 11 31.57 1.63 13.91
N GLU A 12 32.06 0.90 14.91
CA GLU A 12 32.16 -0.56 14.89
C GLU A 12 30.81 -1.25 15.01
N ASP A 13 29.87 -0.65 15.79
CA ASP A 13 28.58 -1.26 16.13
C ASP A 13 27.38 -0.53 15.48
N TRP A 14 27.57 0.71 15.05
CA TRP A 14 26.51 1.57 14.55
C TRP A 14 26.85 2.26 13.23
N VAL A 15 25.81 2.56 12.46
CA VAL A 15 25.96 3.29 11.21
C VAL A 15 26.47 4.72 11.45
N LYS A 16 27.20 5.26 10.48
CA LYS A 16 27.64 6.66 10.48
C LYS A 16 26.47 7.61 10.74
N GLY A 17 26.71 8.67 11.49
CA GLY A 17 25.69 9.67 11.82
C GLY A 17 24.92 9.40 13.11
N VAL A 18 25.24 8.30 13.83
CA VAL A 18 24.68 8.00 15.15
C VAL A 18 25.74 8.30 16.21
N TYR A 19 25.42 9.20 17.13
CA TYR A 19 26.30 9.69 18.18
C TYR A 19 25.71 9.38 19.55
N PHE A 20 26.49 8.77 20.43
CA PHE A 20 26.08 8.42 21.77
C PHE A 20 26.60 9.45 22.78
N LEU A 21 25.74 9.96 23.63
CA LEU A 21 26.10 10.76 24.77
C LEU A 21 26.73 9.85 25.86
N PRO A 22 27.41 10.45 26.89
CA PRO A 22 27.92 9.66 28.01
C PRO A 22 26.86 8.73 28.58
N ASN A 23 27.26 7.50 28.95
CA ASN A 23 26.37 6.40 29.34
C ASN A 23 25.33 6.76 30.43
N ILE A 24 25.62 7.74 31.27
CA ILE A 24 24.71 8.23 32.32
C ILE A 24 23.43 8.84 31.73
N LEU A 25 23.50 9.40 30.51
CA LEU A 25 22.37 10.05 29.83
C LEU A 25 21.52 9.08 29.04
N LYS A 26 21.99 7.87 28.75
CA LYS A 26 21.28 6.83 27.93
C LYS A 26 20.60 7.38 26.68
N THR A 27 21.28 8.30 25.99
CA THR A 27 20.74 9.06 24.86
C THR A 27 21.66 8.94 23.65
N ALA A 28 21.07 8.78 22.48
CA ALA A 28 21.75 8.88 21.21
C ALA A 28 21.18 10.05 20.37
N ILE A 29 22.04 10.66 19.56
CA ILE A 29 21.69 11.72 18.60
C ILE A 29 21.89 11.14 17.21
N VAL A 30 20.83 11.16 16.40
CA VAL A 30 20.90 10.74 14.99
C VAL A 30 20.97 11.98 14.10
N VAL A 31 22.05 12.09 13.35
CA VAL A 31 22.27 13.17 12.38
C VAL A 31 21.84 12.69 11.01
N ILE A 32 20.60 12.89 10.66
CA ILE A 32 19.90 12.28 9.52
C ILE A 32 20.67 12.46 8.18
N HIS A 33 21.23 13.64 7.92
CA HIS A 33 21.97 13.91 6.68
C HIS A 33 23.35 13.24 6.59
N GLN A 34 23.80 12.59 7.67
CA GLN A 34 25.05 11.81 7.72
C GLN A 34 24.80 10.30 7.62
N LEU A 35 23.56 9.86 7.70
CA LEU A 35 23.20 8.47 7.57
C LEU A 35 23.57 7.94 6.16
N PRO A 36 24.04 6.68 6.05
CA PRO A 36 24.28 6.05 4.75
C PRO A 36 22.98 5.95 3.94
N GLU A 37 23.11 6.05 2.62
CA GLU A 37 21.97 5.93 1.69
C GLU A 37 21.71 4.46 1.37
N ASN A 38 20.88 3.80 2.19
CA ASN A 38 20.44 2.40 2.04
C ASN A 38 19.03 2.20 2.63
N GLU A 39 18.43 1.01 2.42
CA GLU A 39 17.08 0.70 2.89
C GLU A 39 16.94 0.80 4.42
N ASP A 40 17.95 0.39 5.19
CA ASP A 40 17.89 0.38 6.66
C ASP A 40 17.72 1.78 7.26
N THR A 41 18.22 2.80 6.56
CA THR A 41 18.16 4.21 7.00
C THR A 41 17.13 5.03 6.26
N LEU A 42 16.48 4.47 5.26
CA LEU A 42 15.53 5.16 4.38
C LEU A 42 14.42 5.86 5.16
N TRP A 43 13.79 5.16 6.10
CA TRP A 43 12.71 5.67 6.94
C TRP A 43 13.11 6.85 7.84
N LEU A 44 14.38 6.93 8.28
CA LEU A 44 14.89 8.11 8.98
C LEU A 44 15.20 9.24 8.00
N ARG A 45 15.73 8.93 6.82
CA ARG A 45 16.13 9.93 5.83
C ARG A 45 14.92 10.67 5.24
N VAL A 46 13.73 10.04 5.14
CA VAL A 46 12.49 10.70 4.73
C VAL A 46 12.03 11.76 5.73
N LEU A 47 12.44 11.69 7.00
CA LEU A 47 12.22 12.71 8.03
C LEU A 47 13.26 13.84 7.99
N GLY A 48 14.23 13.75 7.11
CA GLY A 48 15.26 14.75 6.91
C GLY A 48 14.70 16.03 6.27
N LYS A 49 15.61 16.94 5.89
CA LYS A 49 15.29 18.18 5.18
C LYS A 49 16.07 18.26 3.87
N GLY A 50 15.57 19.09 2.94
CA GLY A 50 16.25 19.41 1.71
C GLY A 50 16.58 18.20 0.86
N GLY A 51 17.80 18.16 0.31
CA GLY A 51 18.26 17.09 -0.57
C GLY A 51 18.25 15.69 0.03
N THR A 52 18.43 15.56 1.35
CA THR A 52 18.38 14.24 2.02
C THR A 52 16.97 13.67 1.98
N GLN A 53 15.96 14.48 2.31
CA GLN A 53 14.56 14.07 2.22
C GLN A 53 14.17 13.75 0.78
N LYS A 54 14.51 14.63 -0.16
CA LYS A 54 14.18 14.47 -1.57
C LYS A 54 14.67 13.12 -2.11
N ARG A 55 15.96 12.80 -1.93
CA ARG A 55 16.52 11.51 -2.38
C ARG A 55 15.85 10.32 -1.70
N ALA A 56 15.59 10.42 -0.40
CA ALA A 56 14.92 9.34 0.33
C ALA A 56 13.49 9.09 -0.18
N VAL A 57 12.74 10.13 -0.53
CA VAL A 57 11.40 10.00 -1.13
C VAL A 57 11.48 9.39 -2.54
N GLU A 58 12.46 9.79 -3.35
CA GLU A 58 12.70 9.19 -4.66
C GLU A 58 13.03 7.69 -4.53
N GLU A 59 13.97 7.30 -3.66
CA GLU A 59 14.29 5.89 -3.37
C GLU A 59 13.05 5.10 -2.90
N LEU A 60 12.21 5.69 -2.05
CA LEU A 60 10.99 5.05 -1.56
C LEU A 60 10.02 4.72 -2.70
N THR A 61 9.85 5.63 -3.67
CA THR A 61 8.96 5.41 -4.81
C THR A 61 9.48 4.32 -5.76
N GLU A 62 10.79 4.10 -5.81
CA GLU A 62 11.44 3.07 -6.62
C GLU A 62 11.41 1.68 -5.98
N LEU A 63 11.13 1.56 -4.68
CA LEU A 63 11.03 0.26 -4.02
C LEU A 63 9.94 -0.62 -4.66
N PRO A 64 10.14 -1.95 -4.70
CA PRO A 64 9.15 -2.89 -5.21
C PRO A 64 7.79 -2.73 -4.49
N LYS A 65 6.68 -2.89 -5.23
CA LYS A 65 5.33 -2.77 -4.66
C LYS A 65 5.03 -3.75 -3.53
N ASN A 66 5.69 -4.90 -3.49
CA ASN A 66 5.56 -5.90 -2.44
C ASN A 66 6.46 -5.66 -1.21
N ASN A 67 7.18 -4.54 -1.16
CA ASN A 67 7.97 -4.18 0.01
C ASN A 67 7.02 -3.76 1.16
N PRO A 68 7.07 -4.41 2.33
CA PRO A 68 6.10 -4.21 3.40
C PRO A 68 6.13 -2.80 4.02
N PHE A 69 7.26 -2.09 3.88
CA PHE A 69 7.40 -0.73 4.42
C PHE A 69 6.99 0.35 3.42
N ARG A 70 7.00 0.03 2.10
CA ARG A 70 6.76 1.01 1.05
C ARG A 70 5.36 1.61 1.14
N GLU A 71 4.34 0.77 1.17
CA GLU A 71 2.93 1.20 1.19
C GLU A 71 2.61 2.05 2.41
N ASN A 72 2.90 1.53 3.61
CA ASN A 72 2.67 2.25 4.85
C ASN A 72 3.39 3.61 4.90
N LEU A 73 4.63 3.67 4.40
CA LEU A 73 5.40 4.91 4.43
C LEU A 73 4.88 5.91 3.40
N LEU A 74 4.46 5.47 2.22
CA LEU A 74 3.84 6.33 1.20
C LEU A 74 2.53 6.93 1.72
N GLU A 75 1.69 6.15 2.39
CA GLU A 75 0.45 6.62 3.00
C GLU A 75 0.72 7.71 4.06
N ILE A 76 1.65 7.45 4.99
CA ILE A 76 2.03 8.43 6.03
C ILE A 76 2.55 9.73 5.39
N LEU A 77 3.39 9.65 4.37
CA LEU A 77 3.94 10.82 3.69
C LEU A 77 2.86 11.59 2.89
N ALA A 78 1.92 10.88 2.27
CA ALA A 78 0.78 11.48 1.59
C ALA A 78 -0.12 12.26 2.56
N ASP A 79 -0.42 11.67 3.72
CA ASP A 79 -1.19 12.32 4.77
C ASP A 79 -0.44 13.52 5.37
N TRP A 80 0.85 13.40 5.60
CA TRP A 80 1.68 14.52 6.08
C TRP A 80 1.65 15.69 5.09
N ARG A 81 1.87 15.42 3.81
CA ARG A 81 1.78 16.44 2.75
C ARG A 81 0.41 17.11 2.73
N LYS A 82 -0.67 16.33 2.72
CA LYS A 82 -2.04 16.84 2.75
C LYS A 82 -2.32 17.73 3.97
N ASN A 83 -1.86 17.33 5.14
CA ASN A 83 -2.01 18.12 6.37
C ASN A 83 -1.23 19.44 6.33
N LEU A 84 -0.08 19.49 5.67
CA LEU A 84 0.66 20.72 5.44
C LEU A 84 -0.10 21.65 4.50
N GLU A 85 -0.64 21.15 3.38
CA GLU A 85 -1.39 21.95 2.40
C GLU A 85 -2.67 22.58 2.97
N LEU A 86 -3.23 22.04 4.04
CA LEU A 86 -4.41 22.61 4.71
C LEU A 86 -4.10 23.82 5.60
N ARG A 87 -2.82 24.20 5.76
CA ARG A 87 -2.42 25.35 6.58
C ARG A 87 -2.41 26.63 5.75
N ASP A 88 -2.97 27.70 6.30
CA ASP A 88 -3.11 28.99 5.60
C ASP A 88 -1.78 29.75 5.42
N ASN A 89 -0.77 29.51 6.28
CA ASN A 89 0.50 30.22 6.28
C ASN A 89 1.66 29.22 6.35
N LEU A 90 2.12 28.76 5.20
CA LEU A 90 3.28 27.89 5.10
C LEU A 90 4.58 28.70 5.21
N SER A 91 5.52 28.20 5.99
CA SER A 91 6.90 28.68 5.95
C SER A 91 7.58 28.16 4.67
N ARG A 92 8.65 28.81 4.26
CA ARG A 92 9.46 28.36 3.11
C ARG A 92 9.98 26.91 3.29
N GLU A 93 10.28 26.51 4.53
CA GLU A 93 10.70 25.14 4.84
C GLU A 93 9.55 24.14 4.63
N GLU A 94 8.33 24.49 5.03
CA GLU A 94 7.14 23.64 4.82
C GLU A 94 6.76 23.53 3.33
N GLU A 95 6.92 24.60 2.56
CA GLU A 95 6.76 24.55 1.09
C GLU A 95 7.75 23.58 0.44
N GLU A 96 9.02 23.59 0.88
CA GLU A 96 10.04 22.66 0.41
C GLU A 96 9.68 21.20 0.77
N VAL A 97 9.17 20.95 1.98
CA VAL A 97 8.68 19.63 2.39
C VAL A 97 7.54 19.17 1.48
N ILE A 98 6.53 19.99 1.22
CA ILE A 98 5.43 19.64 0.31
C ILE A 98 5.97 19.27 -1.08
N MET A 99 6.93 20.01 -1.60
CA MET A 99 7.54 19.73 -2.89
C MET A 99 8.30 18.40 -2.90
N ASN A 100 9.06 18.12 -1.85
CA ASN A 100 9.82 16.87 -1.70
C ASN A 100 8.91 15.66 -1.54
N LEU A 101 7.76 15.79 -0.88
CA LEU A 101 6.79 14.71 -0.68
C LEU A 101 5.88 14.46 -1.88
N SER A 102 5.89 15.36 -2.89
CA SER A 102 4.99 15.26 -4.05
C SER A 102 5.12 13.94 -4.84
N PRO A 103 6.31 13.36 -5.08
CA PRO A 103 6.42 12.08 -5.76
C PRO A 103 5.73 10.95 -5.01
N ALA A 104 5.91 10.85 -3.68
CA ALA A 104 5.25 9.86 -2.84
C ALA A 104 3.72 10.03 -2.87
N TYR A 105 3.23 11.25 -2.78
CA TYR A 105 1.80 11.56 -2.85
C TYR A 105 1.17 11.15 -4.18
N LEU A 106 1.82 11.47 -5.31
CA LEU A 106 1.33 11.11 -6.64
C LEU A 106 1.32 9.59 -6.85
N GLN A 107 2.34 8.89 -6.35
CA GLN A 107 2.41 7.45 -6.39
C GLN A 107 1.27 6.81 -5.59
N GLN A 108 1.00 7.32 -4.39
CA GLN A 108 -0.07 6.80 -3.54
C GLN A 108 -1.46 7.01 -4.18
N ILE A 109 -1.71 8.18 -4.79
CA ILE A 109 -2.97 8.42 -5.52
C ILE A 109 -3.14 7.42 -6.67
N GLU A 110 -2.09 7.12 -7.42
CA GLU A 110 -2.19 6.17 -8.53
C GLU A 110 -2.42 4.74 -8.03
N ASP A 111 -1.79 4.35 -6.93
CA ASP A 111 -1.99 3.05 -6.31
C ASP A 111 -3.45 2.91 -5.80
N TRP A 112 -3.99 3.87 -5.07
CA TRP A 112 -5.40 3.89 -4.64
C TRP A 112 -6.39 3.85 -5.80
N LYS A 113 -6.10 4.57 -6.88
CA LYS A 113 -6.93 4.55 -8.10
C LYS A 113 -6.94 3.18 -8.77
N GLN A 114 -5.80 2.48 -8.78
CA GLN A 114 -5.70 1.14 -9.32
C GLN A 114 -6.47 0.13 -8.45
N GLU A 115 -6.33 0.23 -7.13
CA GLU A 115 -7.06 -0.59 -6.15
C GLU A 115 -8.56 -0.40 -6.30
N GLY A 116 -9.06 0.84 -6.22
CA GLY A 116 -10.49 1.12 -6.36
C GLY A 116 -11.05 0.68 -7.72
N LYS A 117 -10.23 0.69 -8.80
CA LYS A 117 -10.63 0.14 -10.09
C LYS A 117 -10.74 -1.38 -10.09
N GLN A 118 -9.85 -2.07 -9.35
CA GLN A 118 -9.91 -3.53 -9.22
C GLN A 118 -11.09 -3.95 -8.33
N GLU A 119 -11.28 -3.29 -7.20
CA GLU A 119 -12.43 -3.51 -6.31
C GLU A 119 -13.75 -3.29 -7.04
N GLY A 120 -13.91 -2.15 -7.73
CA GLY A 120 -15.11 -1.86 -8.49
C GLY A 120 -15.38 -2.85 -9.63
N LYS A 121 -14.35 -3.44 -10.25
CA LYS A 121 -14.53 -4.52 -11.22
C LYS A 121 -15.03 -5.80 -10.55
N LEU A 122 -14.45 -6.17 -9.41
CA LEU A 122 -14.87 -7.36 -8.67
C LEU A 122 -16.31 -7.22 -8.18
N GLU A 123 -16.66 -6.08 -7.59
CA GLU A 123 -18.04 -5.81 -7.15
C GLU A 123 -19.04 -5.90 -8.31
N ALA A 124 -18.74 -5.27 -9.45
CA ALA A 124 -19.59 -5.32 -10.63
C ALA A 124 -19.75 -6.75 -11.15
N GLU A 125 -18.70 -7.55 -11.11
CA GLU A 125 -18.71 -8.94 -11.52
C GLU A 125 -19.56 -9.80 -10.57
N LEU A 126 -19.38 -9.68 -9.27
CA LEU A 126 -20.19 -10.38 -8.27
C LEU A 126 -21.68 -10.01 -8.40
N TYR A 127 -21.96 -8.71 -8.56
CA TYR A 127 -23.31 -8.23 -8.77
C TYR A 127 -23.94 -8.81 -10.06
N PHE A 128 -23.19 -8.86 -11.14
CA PHE A 128 -23.66 -9.43 -12.41
C PHE A 128 -23.97 -10.92 -12.28
N ILE A 129 -23.08 -11.70 -11.66
CA ILE A 129 -23.30 -13.15 -11.43
C ILE A 129 -24.52 -13.36 -10.54
N THR A 130 -24.65 -12.60 -9.44
CA THR A 130 -25.79 -12.64 -8.54
C THR A 130 -27.09 -12.40 -9.31
N SER A 131 -27.14 -11.32 -10.10
CA SER A 131 -28.33 -10.96 -10.89
C SER A 131 -28.72 -12.04 -11.92
N LEU A 132 -27.73 -12.71 -12.54
CA LEU A 132 -27.99 -13.82 -13.46
C LEU A 132 -28.59 -15.05 -12.74
N LEU A 133 -28.03 -15.39 -11.58
CA LEU A 133 -28.53 -16.50 -10.75
C LEU A 133 -29.94 -16.21 -10.22
N GLU A 134 -30.20 -14.99 -9.75
CA GLU A 134 -31.53 -14.56 -9.33
C GLU A 134 -32.54 -14.57 -10.46
N GLY A 135 -32.15 -14.10 -11.64
CA GLY A 135 -32.99 -14.13 -12.83
C GLY A 135 -33.33 -15.56 -13.29
N ARG A 136 -32.47 -16.54 -13.01
CA ARG A 136 -32.68 -17.94 -13.38
C ARG A 136 -33.38 -18.77 -12.32
N PHE A 137 -33.04 -18.61 -11.04
CA PHE A 137 -33.48 -19.48 -9.95
C PHE A 137 -34.38 -18.77 -8.92
N GLY A 138 -34.62 -17.49 -9.06
CA GLY A 138 -35.32 -16.67 -8.08
C GLY A 138 -34.39 -16.19 -6.95
N SER A 139 -34.95 -15.88 -5.79
CA SER A 139 -34.15 -15.43 -4.64
C SER A 139 -33.11 -16.48 -4.25
N LEU A 140 -31.87 -16.03 -4.08
CA LEU A 140 -30.75 -16.93 -3.74
C LEU A 140 -30.82 -17.34 -2.27
N ASP A 141 -30.76 -18.64 -2.04
CA ASP A 141 -30.50 -19.21 -0.72
C ASP A 141 -28.99 -19.26 -0.40
N ALA A 142 -28.64 -19.77 0.77
CA ALA A 142 -27.24 -19.83 1.22
C ALA A 142 -26.33 -20.67 0.28
N GLU A 143 -26.86 -21.76 -0.34
CA GLU A 143 -26.10 -22.58 -1.25
C GLU A 143 -25.79 -21.85 -2.56
N LEU A 144 -26.79 -21.25 -3.19
CA LEU A 144 -26.62 -20.48 -4.43
C LEU A 144 -25.81 -19.20 -4.23
N SER A 145 -26.00 -18.51 -3.09
CA SER A 145 -25.17 -17.34 -2.75
C SER A 145 -23.68 -17.71 -2.61
N GLY A 146 -23.38 -18.88 -2.03
CA GLY A 146 -22.01 -19.40 -1.94
C GLY A 146 -21.37 -19.75 -3.28
N LEU A 147 -22.14 -19.87 -4.37
CA LEU A 147 -21.61 -20.11 -5.70
C LEU A 147 -21.13 -18.83 -6.39
N VAL A 148 -21.58 -17.64 -5.97
CA VAL A 148 -21.25 -16.38 -6.64
C VAL A 148 -19.74 -16.17 -6.69
N GLU A 149 -19.07 -16.26 -5.53
CA GLU A 149 -17.61 -16.13 -5.46
C GLU A 149 -16.88 -17.28 -6.17
N LYS A 150 -17.40 -18.51 -6.08
CA LYS A 150 -16.83 -19.66 -6.79
C LYS A 150 -16.87 -19.44 -8.31
N ILE A 151 -17.97 -18.92 -8.84
CA ILE A 151 -18.12 -18.61 -10.26
C ILE A 151 -17.18 -17.45 -10.66
N ALA A 152 -17.05 -16.42 -9.82
CA ALA A 152 -16.15 -15.29 -10.08
C ALA A 152 -14.67 -15.72 -10.14
N ASN A 153 -14.29 -16.74 -9.39
CA ASN A 153 -12.92 -17.27 -9.36
C ASN A 153 -12.60 -18.24 -10.53
N ILE A 154 -13.59 -18.65 -11.35
CA ILE A 154 -13.35 -19.47 -12.55
C ILE A 154 -12.65 -18.62 -13.62
N PRO A 155 -11.69 -19.19 -14.40
CA PRO A 155 -11.10 -18.50 -15.54
C PRO A 155 -12.16 -17.94 -16.49
N ILE A 156 -11.93 -16.74 -17.00
CA ILE A 156 -12.94 -15.94 -17.74
C ILE A 156 -13.57 -16.70 -18.92
N SER A 157 -12.80 -17.52 -19.64
CA SER A 157 -13.29 -18.32 -20.76
C SER A 157 -14.26 -19.43 -20.33
N GLU A 158 -13.94 -20.15 -19.25
CA GLU A 158 -14.78 -21.20 -18.68
C GLU A 158 -16.04 -20.61 -18.03
N ARG A 159 -15.88 -19.50 -17.31
CA ARG A 159 -16.97 -18.77 -16.70
C ARG A 159 -17.98 -18.28 -17.74
N ALA A 160 -17.50 -17.71 -18.83
CA ALA A 160 -18.38 -17.31 -19.93
C ALA A 160 -19.19 -18.48 -20.48
N GLN A 161 -18.58 -19.66 -20.69
CA GLN A 161 -19.29 -20.87 -21.13
C GLN A 161 -20.34 -21.34 -20.11
N LEU A 162 -19.99 -21.30 -18.82
CA LEU A 162 -20.91 -21.64 -17.73
C LEU A 162 -22.14 -20.72 -17.75
N LEU A 163 -21.90 -19.40 -17.78
CA LEU A 163 -22.97 -18.39 -17.77
C LEU A 163 -23.86 -18.47 -19.01
N LEU A 164 -23.30 -18.72 -20.19
CA LEU A 164 -24.08 -18.97 -21.43
C LEU A 164 -24.95 -20.23 -21.34
N SER A 165 -24.48 -21.27 -20.65
CA SER A 165 -25.23 -22.50 -20.45
C SER A 165 -26.23 -22.45 -19.30
N LEU A 166 -26.20 -21.39 -18.46
CA LEU A 166 -26.99 -21.28 -17.24
C LEU A 166 -28.51 -21.46 -17.47
N GLY A 167 -29.00 -20.98 -18.62
CA GLY A 167 -30.41 -21.14 -19.02
C GLY A 167 -30.88 -22.61 -19.16
N ASN A 168 -29.93 -23.52 -19.42
CA ASN A 168 -30.21 -24.94 -19.66
C ASN A 168 -29.84 -25.84 -18.45
N LEU A 169 -29.25 -25.26 -17.39
CA LEU A 169 -28.85 -26.01 -16.22
C LEU A 169 -29.95 -25.99 -15.15
N SER A 170 -30.18 -27.16 -14.52
CA SER A 170 -30.92 -27.22 -13.25
C SER A 170 -30.05 -26.74 -12.10
N ARG A 171 -30.69 -26.46 -10.96
CA ARG A 171 -30.00 -26.09 -9.73
C ARG A 171 -29.00 -27.17 -9.29
N GLU A 172 -29.45 -28.42 -9.29
CA GLU A 172 -28.67 -29.57 -8.87
C GLU A 172 -27.43 -29.78 -9.76
N GLU A 173 -27.59 -29.63 -11.07
CA GLU A 173 -26.52 -29.73 -12.05
C GLU A 173 -25.48 -28.61 -11.85
N LEU A 174 -25.90 -27.39 -11.54
CA LEU A 174 -25.01 -26.26 -11.25
C LEU A 174 -24.20 -26.53 -9.99
N LEU A 175 -24.85 -26.95 -8.90
CA LEU A 175 -24.20 -27.30 -7.63
C LEU A 175 -23.19 -28.42 -7.81
N GLN A 176 -23.56 -29.52 -8.49
CA GLN A 176 -22.68 -30.65 -8.77
C GLN A 176 -21.45 -30.25 -9.61
N ARG A 177 -21.65 -29.44 -10.64
CA ARG A 177 -20.58 -28.99 -11.54
C ARG A 177 -19.52 -28.15 -10.83
N LEU A 178 -19.93 -27.34 -9.85
CA LEU A 178 -19.02 -26.47 -9.07
C LEU A 178 -18.42 -27.16 -7.84
N SER A 179 -19.06 -28.22 -7.32
CA SER A 179 -18.49 -29.04 -6.24
C SER A 179 -17.42 -30.01 -6.74
N SER A 180 -17.55 -30.52 -7.97
CA SER A 180 -16.60 -31.49 -8.54
C SER A 180 -15.25 -30.89 -9.01
N LYS A 181 -15.09 -29.55 -8.96
CA LYS A 181 -13.84 -28.86 -9.32
C LYS A 181 -12.90 -28.61 -8.15
N GLU A 182 -13.27 -29.00 -6.94
CA GLU A 182 -12.45 -28.84 -5.72
C GLU A 182 -11.57 -30.09 -5.39
N SER A 183 -11.50 -31.08 -6.27
CA SER A 183 -10.69 -32.30 -6.07
C SER A 183 -9.41 -32.31 -6.89
#